data_cb62750f767706f6685a9d8cad8e53d0
#
_entry.id   cb62750f767706f6685a9d8cad8e53d0
#
_cell.length_a   1.000
_cell.length_b   1.000
_cell.length_c   1.000
_cell.angle_alpha   90.00
_cell.angle_beta   90.00
_cell.angle_gamma   90.00
#
_symmetry.space_group_name_H-M   'P 1'
#
loop_
_entity.id
_entity.type
_entity.pdbx_description
1 polymer ?
#
loop_
_entity_poly.entity_id
_entity_poly.type
_entity_poly.pdbx_seq_one_letter_code
_entity_poly.pdbx_strand_id
1 'polypeptide(L)'
;MMFNVRNTTLTTQKEVREFVDFHLEGLDYELKLTQGSYPYATDTDTKVVKNIDKAIEEITGIKPKHSTAGGTSDARFMAPLGIKVIEFGVKNDTIHSVNERTTKKEVQDLYKVFKYLIKEWK
;
A
#
# COMPACT_ATOMS: atom_id res chain seq x y z
N MET A 1 17.95 -17.46 -13.00
CA MET A 1 17.30 -17.15 -11.70
C MET A 1 16.33 -16.01 -11.89
N MET A 2 15.21 -15.98 -11.15
CA MET A 2 14.24 -14.89 -11.19
C MET A 2 13.99 -14.39 -9.76
N PHE A 3 13.92 -13.08 -9.58
CA PHE A 3 13.62 -12.45 -8.29
C PHE A 3 12.77 -11.19 -8.50
N ASN A 4 12.08 -10.74 -7.47
CA ASN A 4 11.29 -9.52 -7.49
C ASN A 4 11.87 -8.51 -6.49
N VAL A 5 11.88 -7.25 -6.87
CA VAL A 5 12.24 -6.14 -6.01
C VAL A 5 10.99 -5.32 -5.73
N ARG A 6 10.70 -5.10 -4.44
CA ARG A 6 9.70 -4.13 -3.98
C ARG A 6 10.44 -2.88 -3.56
N ASN A 7 10.33 -1.86 -4.37
CA ASN A 7 11.06 -0.62 -4.20
C ASN A 7 10.17 0.50 -3.63
N THR A 8 10.80 1.51 -3.10
CA THR A 8 10.17 2.77 -2.70
C THR A 8 10.05 3.71 -3.90
N THR A 9 9.35 4.83 -3.73
CA THR A 9 9.28 5.90 -4.73
C THR A 9 10.64 6.56 -5.01
N LEU A 10 11.65 6.32 -4.16
CA LEU A 10 13.00 6.84 -4.27
C LEU A 10 13.97 5.89 -5.00
N THR A 11 13.58 4.64 -5.20
CA THR A 11 14.44 3.63 -5.82
C THR A 11 14.09 3.43 -7.29
N THR A 12 15.05 3.63 -8.14
CA THR A 12 14.93 3.50 -9.60
C THR A 12 15.42 2.14 -10.11
N GLN A 13 15.05 1.79 -11.35
CA GLN A 13 15.63 0.61 -12.01
C GLN A 13 17.16 0.69 -12.14
N LYS A 14 17.70 1.91 -12.29
CA LYS A 14 19.13 2.12 -12.38
C LYS A 14 19.84 1.68 -11.10
N GLU A 15 19.32 2.11 -9.95
CA GLU A 15 19.88 1.73 -8.64
C GLU A 15 19.77 0.23 -8.37
N VAL A 16 18.67 -0.40 -8.80
CA VAL A 16 18.53 -1.86 -8.71
C VAL A 16 19.58 -2.56 -9.59
N ARG A 17 19.82 -2.06 -10.80
CA ARG A 17 20.87 -2.59 -11.67
C ARG A 17 22.25 -2.43 -11.04
N GLU A 18 22.60 -1.23 -10.60
CA GLU A 18 23.88 -0.94 -9.94
C GLU A 18 24.10 -1.83 -8.72
N PHE A 19 23.07 -2.07 -7.93
CA PHE A 19 23.14 -2.99 -6.80
C PHE A 19 23.46 -4.44 -7.23
N VAL A 20 22.80 -4.94 -8.29
CA VAL A 20 23.06 -6.29 -8.81
C VAL A 20 24.45 -6.38 -9.42
N ASP A 21 24.83 -5.40 -10.26
CA ASP A 21 26.14 -5.36 -10.93
C ASP A 21 27.27 -5.36 -9.89
N PHE A 22 27.11 -4.59 -8.81
CA PHE A 22 28.08 -4.56 -7.70
C PHE A 22 28.24 -5.92 -7.00
N HIS A 23 27.13 -6.62 -6.73
CA HIS A 23 27.18 -7.90 -6.00
C HIS A 23 27.57 -9.09 -6.87
N LEU A 24 27.47 -8.94 -8.19
CA LEU A 24 27.85 -9.98 -9.17
C LEU A 24 29.15 -9.63 -9.92
N GLU A 25 29.92 -8.66 -9.41
CA GLU A 25 31.20 -8.28 -10.01
C GLU A 25 32.11 -9.49 -10.18
N GLY A 26 32.70 -9.64 -11.36
CA GLY A 26 33.57 -10.77 -11.72
C GLY A 26 32.83 -12.04 -12.17
N LEU A 27 31.51 -12.05 -12.20
CA LEU A 27 30.69 -13.11 -12.77
C LEU A 27 30.20 -12.76 -14.18
N ASP A 28 30.09 -13.76 -15.04
CA ASP A 28 29.44 -13.62 -16.34
C ASP A 28 27.93 -13.82 -16.18
N TYR A 29 27.11 -12.79 -16.43
CA TYR A 29 25.66 -12.85 -16.29
C TYR A 29 24.94 -11.88 -17.22
N GLU A 30 23.69 -12.18 -17.52
CA GLU A 30 22.76 -11.28 -18.20
C GLU A 30 21.64 -10.87 -17.22
N LEU A 31 21.41 -9.56 -17.06
CA LEU A 31 20.34 -9.01 -16.25
C LEU A 31 19.25 -8.36 -17.10
N LYS A 32 18.05 -8.93 -17.05
CA LYS A 32 16.83 -8.35 -17.61
C LYS A 32 15.95 -7.80 -16.49
N LEU A 33 15.75 -6.49 -16.49
CA LEU A 33 14.83 -5.82 -15.56
C LEU A 33 13.53 -5.44 -16.28
N THR A 34 12.40 -5.71 -15.63
CA THR A 34 11.08 -5.31 -16.11
C THR A 34 10.34 -4.60 -14.98
N GLN A 35 9.69 -3.48 -15.30
CA GLN A 35 8.85 -2.75 -14.35
C GLN A 35 7.43 -3.33 -14.39
N GLY A 36 7.02 -4.01 -13.35
CA GLY A 36 5.66 -4.57 -13.24
C GLY A 36 4.63 -3.52 -12.82
N SER A 37 5.00 -2.64 -11.89
CA SER A 37 4.19 -1.49 -11.46
C SER A 37 5.09 -0.43 -10.85
N TYR A 38 4.58 0.80 -10.74
CA TYR A 38 5.30 1.88 -10.10
C TYR A 38 4.91 1.98 -8.62
N PRO A 39 5.89 2.22 -7.72
CA PRO A 39 5.59 2.52 -6.33
C PRO A 39 4.88 3.88 -6.23
N TYR A 40 4.03 4.02 -5.23
CA TYR A 40 3.36 5.28 -4.94
C TYR A 40 3.30 5.52 -3.44
N ALA A 41 3.16 6.77 -3.06
CA ALA A 41 2.85 7.18 -1.71
C ALA A 41 1.86 8.36 -1.76
N THR A 42 0.82 8.31 -0.97
CA THR A 42 -0.12 9.42 -0.82
C THR A 42 0.34 10.27 0.37
N ASP A 43 0.49 11.58 0.13
CA ASP A 43 0.85 12.52 1.18
C ASP A 43 -0.24 12.55 2.25
N THR A 44 0.19 12.45 3.51
CA THR A 44 -0.70 12.42 4.67
C THR A 44 -1.44 13.74 4.90
N ASP A 45 -0.98 14.85 4.33
CA ASP A 45 -1.67 16.14 4.40
C ASP A 45 -2.84 16.29 3.42
N THR A 46 -3.09 15.29 2.58
CA THR A 46 -4.19 15.33 1.61
C THR A 46 -5.57 15.23 2.28
N LYS A 47 -6.57 15.82 1.64
CA LYS A 47 -7.97 15.79 2.10
C LYS A 47 -8.49 14.37 2.27
N VAL A 48 -8.13 13.46 1.36
CA VAL A 48 -8.57 12.07 1.44
C VAL A 48 -8.04 11.37 2.69
N VAL A 49 -6.77 11.61 3.07
CA VAL A 49 -6.17 11.05 4.30
C VAL A 49 -6.85 11.64 5.53
N LYS A 50 -6.99 12.96 5.61
CA LYS A 50 -7.64 13.63 6.75
C LYS A 50 -9.08 13.16 6.96
N ASN A 51 -9.83 12.94 5.89
CA ASN A 51 -11.21 12.47 5.98
C ASN A 51 -11.31 11.03 6.47
N ILE A 52 -10.44 10.13 5.99
CA ILE A 52 -10.44 8.74 6.46
C ILE A 52 -9.98 8.63 7.91
N ASP A 53 -8.95 9.39 8.31
CA ASP A 53 -8.47 9.43 9.69
C ASP A 53 -9.58 9.84 10.64
N LYS A 54 -10.28 10.93 10.31
CA LYS A 54 -11.42 11.42 11.09
C LYS A 54 -12.52 10.36 11.17
N ALA A 55 -12.87 9.72 10.06
CA ALA A 55 -13.90 8.69 10.04
C ALA A 55 -13.54 7.48 10.90
N ILE A 56 -12.28 7.04 10.87
CA ILE A 56 -11.80 5.93 11.69
C ILE A 56 -11.87 6.31 13.17
N GLU A 57 -11.36 7.48 13.54
CA GLU A 57 -11.33 7.93 14.94
C GLU A 57 -12.75 8.10 15.50
N GLU A 58 -13.67 8.71 14.77
CA GLU A 58 -15.07 8.88 15.16
C GLU A 58 -15.81 7.55 15.35
N ILE A 59 -15.57 6.57 14.51
CA ILE A 59 -16.29 5.29 14.54
C ILE A 59 -15.67 4.30 15.51
N THR A 60 -14.34 4.28 15.62
CA THR A 60 -13.63 3.24 16.39
C THR A 60 -12.99 3.75 17.68
N GLY A 61 -12.83 5.06 17.82
CA GLY A 61 -12.05 5.68 18.90
C GLY A 61 -10.52 5.46 18.75
N ILE A 62 -10.07 4.93 17.62
CA ILE A 62 -8.65 4.61 17.38
C ILE A 62 -8.06 5.64 16.43
N LYS A 63 -6.97 6.28 16.83
CA LYS A 63 -6.19 7.13 15.93
C LYS A 63 -5.40 6.24 14.97
N PRO A 64 -5.64 6.34 13.65
CA PRO A 64 -4.96 5.49 12.68
C PRO A 64 -3.46 5.79 12.58
N LYS A 65 -2.68 4.80 12.15
CA LYS A 65 -1.28 4.95 11.79
C LYS A 65 -1.13 4.77 10.29
N HIS A 66 -0.43 5.69 9.65
CA HIS A 66 -0.13 5.58 8.23
C HIS A 66 1.08 4.67 8.02
N SER A 67 1.02 3.83 7.01
CA SER A 67 2.09 2.89 6.68
C SER A 67 2.10 2.64 5.17
N THR A 68 3.28 2.39 4.63
CA THR A 68 3.47 1.87 3.27
C THR A 68 3.71 0.35 3.28
N ALA A 69 3.61 -0.28 4.45
CA ALA A 69 3.70 -1.73 4.58
C ALA A 69 2.38 -2.39 4.15
N GLY A 70 2.47 -3.59 3.62
CA GLY A 70 1.31 -4.38 3.23
C GLY A 70 1.43 -5.01 1.85
N GLY A 71 0.31 -5.56 1.40
CA GLY A 71 0.20 -6.16 0.07
C GLY A 71 0.12 -5.11 -1.04
N THR A 72 0.19 -5.58 -2.27
CA THR A 72 -0.05 -4.73 -3.44
C THR A 72 -1.53 -4.81 -3.82
N SER A 73 -2.15 -3.66 -4.02
CA SER A 73 -3.55 -3.55 -4.46
C SER A 73 -3.66 -2.96 -5.87
N ASP A 74 -4.86 -2.91 -6.41
CA ASP A 74 -5.17 -2.26 -7.68
C ASP A 74 -5.04 -0.73 -7.62
N ALA A 75 -4.87 -0.14 -6.44
CA ALA A 75 -4.54 1.26 -6.25
C ALA A 75 -3.28 1.70 -7.04
N ARG A 76 -2.34 0.77 -7.25
CA ARG A 76 -1.14 0.97 -8.08
C ARG A 76 -1.43 1.41 -9.52
N PHE A 77 -2.62 1.11 -10.05
CA PHE A 77 -3.04 1.52 -11.40
C PHE A 77 -3.67 2.91 -11.40
N MET A 78 -4.20 3.37 -10.27
CA MET A 78 -4.84 4.68 -10.12
C MET A 78 -3.84 5.78 -9.76
N ALA A 79 -2.85 5.47 -8.93
CA ALA A 79 -1.87 6.43 -8.47
C ALA A 79 -1.08 7.11 -9.60
N PRO A 80 -0.62 6.42 -10.67
CA PRO A 80 0.06 7.06 -11.81
C PRO A 80 -0.81 8.04 -12.58
N LEU A 81 -2.14 7.96 -12.45
CA LEU A 81 -3.10 8.90 -13.05
C LEU A 81 -3.28 10.17 -12.21
N GLY A 82 -2.48 10.35 -11.14
CA GLY A 82 -2.58 11.49 -10.22
C GLY A 82 -3.70 11.38 -9.19
N ILE A 83 -4.41 10.24 -9.14
CA ILE A 83 -5.46 9.99 -8.16
C ILE A 83 -4.82 9.71 -6.81
N LYS A 84 -5.28 10.42 -5.78
CA LYS A 84 -4.85 10.16 -4.40
C LYS A 84 -5.58 8.94 -3.86
N VAL A 85 -4.83 7.91 -3.52
CA VAL A 85 -5.38 6.62 -3.08
C VAL A 85 -4.95 6.30 -1.66
N ILE A 86 -5.85 5.66 -0.92
CA ILE A 86 -5.61 5.09 0.41
C ILE A 86 -6.13 3.67 0.39
N GLU A 87 -5.37 2.79 1.00
CA GLU A 87 -5.81 1.42 1.29
C GLU A 87 -6.27 1.33 2.73
N PHE A 88 -7.50 0.93 2.92
CA PHE A 88 -8.12 0.75 4.22
C PHE A 88 -9.06 -0.45 4.21
N GLY A 89 -8.94 -1.32 5.20
CA GLY A 89 -9.73 -2.54 5.31
C GLY A 89 -9.76 -3.10 6.72
N VAL A 90 -10.15 -4.37 6.82
CA VAL A 90 -10.05 -5.14 8.07
C VAL A 90 -8.59 -5.45 8.39
N LYS A 91 -8.31 -5.89 9.62
CA LYS A 91 -6.95 -6.25 10.01
C LYS A 91 -6.41 -7.44 9.21
N ASN A 92 -5.10 -7.38 8.96
CA ASN A 92 -4.37 -8.38 8.19
C ASN A 92 -3.68 -9.46 9.05
N ASP A 93 -4.05 -9.59 10.32
CA ASP A 93 -3.36 -10.46 11.28
C ASP A 93 -3.27 -11.93 10.84
N THR A 94 -4.20 -12.37 10.00
CA THR A 94 -4.28 -13.75 9.49
C THR A 94 -4.21 -13.85 7.97
N ILE A 95 -3.79 -12.80 7.28
CA ILE A 95 -3.70 -12.78 5.82
C ILE A 95 -2.79 -13.91 5.30
N HIS A 96 -3.24 -14.61 4.27
CA HIS A 96 -2.53 -15.75 3.67
C HIS A 96 -2.28 -16.94 4.61
N SER A 97 -2.90 -16.95 5.79
CA SER A 97 -2.78 -18.06 6.74
C SER A 97 -3.87 -19.11 6.55
N VAL A 98 -3.61 -20.33 6.98
CA VAL A 98 -4.67 -21.32 7.17
C VAL A 98 -5.69 -20.78 8.19
N ASN A 99 -6.99 -20.83 7.84
CA ASN A 99 -8.06 -20.21 8.62
C ASN A 99 -8.00 -18.66 8.65
N GLU A 100 -7.62 -18.04 7.55
CA GLU A 100 -7.76 -16.60 7.38
C GLU A 100 -9.16 -16.13 7.77
N ARG A 101 -9.23 -15.12 8.62
CA ARG A 101 -10.50 -14.68 9.22
C ARG A 101 -10.49 -13.21 9.57
N THR A 102 -11.69 -12.66 9.66
CA THR A 102 -11.96 -11.36 10.29
C THR A 102 -13.10 -11.52 11.31
N THR A 103 -13.35 -10.50 12.08
CA THR A 103 -14.45 -10.49 13.06
C THR A 103 -15.67 -9.76 12.52
N LYS A 104 -16.87 -10.15 13.02
CA LYS A 104 -18.11 -9.42 12.70
C LYS A 104 -18.01 -7.94 13.06
N LYS A 105 -17.34 -7.62 14.18
CA LYS A 105 -17.14 -6.25 14.63
C LYS A 105 -16.30 -5.44 13.62
N GLU A 106 -15.20 -6.00 13.12
CA GLU A 106 -14.34 -5.30 12.13
C GLU A 106 -15.10 -4.99 10.84
N VAL A 107 -15.90 -5.95 10.35
CA VAL A 107 -16.74 -5.73 9.15
C VAL A 107 -17.80 -4.64 9.41
N GLN A 108 -18.43 -4.64 10.59
CA GLN A 108 -19.39 -3.61 10.97
C GLN A 108 -18.76 -2.23 11.10
N ASP A 109 -17.59 -2.14 11.70
CA ASP A 109 -16.88 -0.87 11.86
C ASP A 109 -16.40 -0.35 10.50
N LEU A 110 -15.88 -1.22 9.63
CA LEU A 110 -15.52 -0.88 8.24
C LEU A 110 -16.72 -0.30 7.48
N TYR A 111 -17.89 -0.96 7.56
CA TYR A 111 -19.13 -0.44 6.96
C TYR A 111 -19.49 0.95 7.48
N LYS A 112 -19.39 1.18 8.80
CA LYS A 112 -19.71 2.47 9.41
C LYS A 112 -18.73 3.57 8.97
N VAL A 113 -17.44 3.26 8.86
CA VAL A 113 -16.41 4.19 8.37
C VAL A 113 -16.74 4.63 6.94
N PHE A 114 -16.99 3.69 6.03
CA PHE A 114 -17.37 4.05 4.65
C PHE A 114 -18.68 4.82 4.58
N LYS A 115 -19.68 4.44 5.36
CA LYS A 115 -20.95 5.19 5.44
C LYS A 115 -20.75 6.62 5.94
N TYR A 116 -19.87 6.82 6.94
CA TYR A 116 -19.51 8.14 7.43
C TYR A 116 -18.82 8.96 6.32
N LEU A 117 -17.82 8.38 5.66
CA LEU A 117 -17.12 9.04 4.56
C LEU A 117 -18.07 9.51 3.45
N ILE A 118 -18.98 8.65 3.00
CA ILE A 118 -19.96 9.00 1.93
C ILE A 118 -20.86 10.15 2.36
N LYS A 119 -21.27 10.20 3.64
CA LYS A 119 -22.18 11.25 4.16
C LYS A 119 -21.47 12.57 4.41
N GLU A 120 -20.25 12.53 4.93
CA GLU A 120 -19.51 13.70 5.42
C GLU A 120 -18.46 14.20 4.41
N TRP A 121 -18.37 13.57 3.24
CA TRP A 121 -17.42 13.99 2.21
C TRP A 121 -17.79 15.38 1.68
N LYS A 122 -16.94 16.37 1.99
CA LYS A 122 -17.08 17.77 1.54
C LYS A 122 -15.93 18.21 0.65
#